data_896fe68ecd44ca50970dae9d714d3d26
#
_entry.id   896fe68ecd44ca50970dae9d714d3d26
#
_cell.length_a   1.000
_cell.length_b   1.000
_cell.length_c   1.000
_cell.angle_alpha   90.00
_cell.angle_beta   90.00
_cell.angle_gamma   90.00
#
_symmetry.space_group_name_H-M   'P 1'
#
loop_
_entity.id
_entity.type
_entity.pdbx_description
1 polymer ?
#
loop_
_entity_poly.entity_id
_entity_poly.type
_entity_poly.pdbx_seq_one_letter_code
_entity_poly.pdbx_strand_id
1 'polypeptide(L)'
;HMRIIDCKAFINQVLLVFSMFFIIFSCSSRTSGGVYRHTNVSFYADRFQGKPTSSGEIYRHSSMTASHGSLAFGTKVEIVNVENEKSVTVTVNDRGPLKSSRAFDLSQGAFKKIARLDQGVVKVKYRILK
;
A
#
# COMPACT_ATOMS: atom_id res chain seq x y z
N HIS A 1 12.16 -62.14 -6.85
CA HIS A 1 11.25 -61.66 -5.79
C HIS A 1 11.69 -60.35 -5.14
N MET A 2 12.98 -60.05 -5.08
CA MET A 2 13.49 -58.80 -4.50
C MET A 2 13.25 -57.57 -5.38
N ARG A 3 13.16 -57.74 -6.72
CA ARG A 3 12.96 -56.59 -7.66
C ARG A 3 11.61 -55.92 -7.56
N ILE A 4 10.56 -56.64 -7.16
CA ILE A 4 9.19 -56.11 -7.05
C ILE A 4 9.05 -55.20 -5.81
N ILE A 5 9.77 -55.53 -4.72
CA ILE A 5 9.78 -54.73 -3.48
C ILE A 5 10.50 -53.41 -3.68
N ASP A 6 11.59 -53.39 -4.44
CA ASP A 6 12.36 -52.18 -4.75
C ASP A 6 11.57 -51.18 -5.62
N CYS A 7 10.77 -51.67 -6.56
CA CYS A 7 9.91 -50.82 -7.37
C CYS A 7 8.81 -50.12 -6.56
N LYS A 8 8.21 -50.81 -5.57
CA LYS A 8 7.20 -50.23 -4.71
C LYS A 8 7.78 -49.16 -3.77
N ALA A 9 8.97 -49.39 -3.24
CA ALA A 9 9.69 -48.41 -2.42
C ALA A 9 10.09 -47.17 -3.22
N PHE A 10 10.52 -47.38 -4.46
CA PHE A 10 10.90 -46.25 -5.35
C PHE A 10 9.69 -45.41 -5.74
N ILE A 11 8.52 -46.03 -6.03
CA ILE A 11 7.30 -45.32 -6.36
C ILE A 11 6.77 -44.55 -5.15
N ASN A 12 6.88 -45.07 -3.94
CA ASN A 12 6.48 -44.36 -2.72
C ASN A 12 7.38 -43.14 -2.44
N GLN A 13 8.69 -43.22 -2.70
CA GLN A 13 9.58 -42.09 -2.55
C GLN A 13 9.31 -41.00 -3.58
N VAL A 14 9.04 -41.34 -4.81
CA VAL A 14 8.69 -40.39 -5.88
C VAL A 14 7.37 -39.70 -5.57
N LEU A 15 6.37 -40.42 -5.05
CA LEU A 15 5.10 -39.82 -4.63
C LEU A 15 5.23 -38.86 -3.44
N LEU A 16 6.08 -39.17 -2.48
CA LEU A 16 6.38 -38.30 -1.33
C LEU A 16 7.08 -37.00 -1.74
N VAL A 17 8.03 -37.07 -2.65
CA VAL A 17 8.74 -35.89 -3.19
C VAL A 17 7.79 -35.03 -4.01
N PHE A 18 6.88 -35.62 -4.77
CA PHE A 18 5.89 -34.90 -5.56
C PHE A 18 4.84 -34.21 -4.66
N SER A 19 4.45 -34.84 -3.57
CA SER A 19 3.54 -34.26 -2.57
C SER A 19 4.17 -33.07 -1.83
N MET A 20 5.46 -33.12 -1.51
CA MET A 20 6.17 -31.99 -0.88
C MET A 20 6.33 -30.80 -1.82
N PHE A 21 6.51 -31.02 -3.10
CA PHE A 21 6.61 -29.97 -4.10
C PHE A 21 5.28 -29.21 -4.26
N PHE A 22 4.15 -29.91 -4.12
CA PHE A 22 2.82 -29.32 -4.22
C PHE A 22 2.47 -28.42 -3.04
N ILE A 23 2.98 -28.72 -1.83
CA ILE A 23 2.75 -27.92 -0.61
C ILE A 23 3.49 -26.58 -0.67
N ILE A 24 4.67 -26.53 -1.29
CA ILE A 24 5.44 -25.28 -1.46
C ILE A 24 4.77 -24.32 -2.44
N PHE A 25 4.05 -24.81 -3.43
CA PHE A 25 3.34 -24.00 -4.41
C PHE A 25 2.03 -23.40 -3.86
N SER A 26 1.45 -23.99 -2.83
CA SER A 26 0.21 -23.53 -2.21
C SER A 26 0.42 -22.35 -1.24
N CYS A 27 1.66 -21.96 -0.96
CA CYS A 27 2.02 -20.80 -0.16
C CYS A 27 2.16 -19.49 -0.97
N SER A 28 1.68 -19.46 -2.22
CA SER A 28 1.74 -18.26 -3.04
C SER A 28 0.70 -17.24 -2.62
N SER A 29 1.22 -16.17 -2.05
CA SER A 29 0.69 -14.81 -2.09
C SER A 29 -0.80 -14.66 -1.86
N ARG A 30 -1.19 -14.48 -0.62
CA ARG A 30 -2.36 -13.66 -0.34
C ARG A 30 -2.03 -12.22 -0.75
N THR A 31 -2.20 -11.94 -2.01
CA THR A 31 -2.34 -10.56 -2.44
C THR A 31 -3.67 -10.07 -1.90
N SER A 32 -3.66 -9.48 -0.73
CA SER A 32 -4.78 -8.67 -0.26
C SER A 32 -4.80 -7.40 -1.11
N GLY A 33 -5.00 -7.57 -2.42
CA GLY A 33 -5.05 -6.50 -3.38
C GLY A 33 -6.45 -5.93 -3.41
N GLY A 34 -6.71 -4.83 -2.69
CA GLY A 34 -7.80 -3.95 -3.03
C GLY A 34 -7.59 -3.40 -4.44
N VAL A 35 -8.68 -3.04 -5.13
CA VAL A 35 -8.62 -2.43 -6.46
C VAL A 35 -7.92 -1.06 -6.34
N TYR A 36 -6.93 -0.82 -7.18
CA TYR A 36 -6.31 0.50 -7.31
C TYR A 36 -7.26 1.47 -8.00
N ARG A 37 -7.31 2.69 -7.49
CA ARG A 37 -8.00 3.83 -8.10
C ARG A 37 -6.98 4.90 -8.43
N HIS A 38 -7.24 5.68 -9.47
CA HIS A 38 -6.36 6.76 -9.92
C HIS A 38 -6.88 8.11 -9.45
N THR A 39 -5.96 8.97 -9.04
CA THR A 39 -6.23 10.36 -8.65
C THR A 39 -4.95 11.18 -8.74
N ASN A 40 -5.04 12.46 -8.44
CA ASN A 40 -3.88 13.31 -8.18
C ASN A 40 -3.76 13.56 -6.68
N VAL A 41 -2.55 13.83 -6.22
CA VAL A 41 -2.27 14.24 -4.85
C VAL A 41 -1.41 15.50 -4.84
N SER A 42 -1.60 16.32 -3.82
CA SER A 42 -0.73 17.43 -3.47
C SER A 42 -0.25 17.26 -2.02
N PHE A 43 0.28 18.29 -1.42
CA PHE A 43 0.79 18.25 -0.06
C PHE A 43 0.40 19.51 0.72
N TYR A 44 0.47 19.41 2.05
CA TYR A 44 0.19 20.51 2.96
C TYR A 44 1.20 21.63 2.84
N ALA A 45 0.72 22.88 2.81
CA ALA A 45 1.58 24.05 2.89
C ALA A 45 2.27 24.16 4.27
N ASP A 46 3.39 24.87 4.33
CA ASP A 46 4.19 25.04 5.55
C ASP A 46 3.41 25.67 6.71
N ARG A 47 2.44 26.53 6.42
CA ARG A 47 1.61 27.20 7.44
C ARG A 47 0.80 26.23 8.30
N PHE A 48 0.60 25.00 7.85
CA PHE A 48 -0.16 23.98 8.61
C PHE A 48 0.67 23.26 9.66
N GLN A 49 2.00 23.36 9.59
CA GLN A 49 2.88 22.73 10.56
C GLN A 49 2.52 23.13 12.00
N GLY A 50 2.28 22.15 12.85
CA GLY A 50 1.94 22.35 14.26
C GLY A 50 0.49 22.70 14.53
N LYS A 51 -0.38 22.74 13.53
CA LYS A 51 -1.81 23.04 13.70
C LYS A 51 -2.63 21.75 13.85
N PRO A 52 -3.75 21.81 14.60
CA PRO A 52 -4.63 20.66 14.73
C PRO A 52 -5.34 20.33 13.41
N THR A 53 -5.50 19.05 13.13
CA THR A 53 -6.31 18.51 12.05
C THR A 53 -7.75 18.27 12.51
N SER A 54 -8.63 17.88 11.58
CA SER A 54 -10.04 17.57 11.90
C SER A 54 -10.20 16.40 12.85
N SER A 55 -9.23 15.48 12.91
CA SER A 55 -9.21 14.38 13.89
C SER A 55 -8.79 14.82 15.30
N GLY A 56 -8.27 16.02 15.45
CA GLY A 56 -7.65 16.52 16.67
C GLY A 56 -6.15 16.27 16.79
N GLU A 57 -5.58 15.44 15.93
CA GLU A 57 -4.13 15.23 15.87
C GLU A 57 -3.45 16.46 15.31
N ILE A 58 -2.25 16.77 15.81
CA ILE A 58 -1.45 17.89 15.30
C ILE A 58 -0.79 17.48 13.98
N TYR A 59 -0.94 18.31 12.94
CA TYR A 59 -0.25 18.09 11.68
C TYR A 59 1.25 18.32 11.81
N ARG A 60 2.02 17.39 11.29
CA ARG A 60 3.50 17.50 11.20
C ARG A 60 3.97 17.04 9.83
N HIS A 61 4.88 17.81 9.23
CA HIS A 61 5.49 17.45 7.95
C HIS A 61 6.18 16.08 7.97
N SER A 62 6.71 15.66 9.12
CA SER A 62 7.44 14.41 9.28
C SER A 62 6.55 13.17 9.42
N SER A 63 5.26 13.32 9.67
CA SER A 63 4.32 12.21 9.83
C SER A 63 3.83 11.71 8.49
N MET A 64 3.53 10.42 8.39
CA MET A 64 2.98 9.80 7.18
C MET A 64 1.45 9.86 7.22
N THR A 65 0.88 11.03 6.95
CA THR A 65 -0.55 11.31 7.05
C THR A 65 -1.10 11.98 5.81
N ALA A 66 -2.43 11.98 5.70
CA ALA A 66 -3.13 12.62 4.59
C ALA A 66 -4.50 13.12 5.01
N SER A 67 -5.01 14.12 4.28
CA SER A 67 -6.43 14.49 4.32
C SER A 67 -7.20 13.81 3.20
N HIS A 68 -8.44 13.48 3.47
CA HIS A 68 -9.39 12.94 2.48
C HIS A 68 -10.81 13.41 2.83
N GLY A 69 -11.65 13.56 1.82
CA GLY A 69 -13.00 14.10 2.01
C GLY A 69 -13.94 13.23 2.84
N SER A 70 -13.76 11.90 2.84
CA SER A 70 -14.76 11.00 3.43
C SER A 70 -14.22 9.73 4.09
N LEU A 71 -12.99 9.31 3.82
CA LEU A 71 -12.45 8.10 4.45
C LEU A 71 -12.35 8.26 5.97
N ALA A 72 -12.71 7.21 6.70
CA ALA A 72 -12.65 7.24 8.17
C ALA A 72 -11.24 7.57 8.66
N PHE A 73 -11.15 8.35 9.74
CA PHE A 73 -9.86 8.61 10.39
C PHE A 73 -9.22 7.30 10.88
N GLY A 74 -7.93 7.16 10.67
CA GLY A 74 -7.20 5.93 10.93
C GLY A 74 -7.11 4.99 9.73
N THR A 75 -7.82 5.27 8.65
CA THR A 75 -7.71 4.47 7.41
C THR A 75 -6.30 4.57 6.85
N LYS A 76 -5.70 3.43 6.58
CA LYS A 76 -4.40 3.35 5.91
C LYS A 76 -4.57 3.19 4.41
N VAL A 77 -3.84 3.99 3.67
CA VAL A 77 -3.90 4.03 2.21
C VAL A 77 -2.51 3.90 1.64
N GLU A 78 -2.32 2.97 0.73
CA GLU A 78 -1.11 2.89 -0.06
C GLU A 78 -1.25 3.81 -1.27
N ILE A 79 -0.28 4.68 -1.46
CA ILE A 79 -0.24 5.64 -2.56
C ILE A 79 1.00 5.37 -3.40
N VAL A 80 0.81 5.16 -4.69
CA VAL A 80 1.88 4.81 -5.64
C VAL A 80 1.92 5.86 -6.73
N ASN A 81 3.08 6.49 -6.91
CA ASN A 81 3.31 7.40 -8.04
C ASN A 81 3.38 6.58 -9.33
N VAL A 82 2.51 6.88 -10.29
CA VAL A 82 2.39 6.09 -11.52
C VAL A 82 3.58 6.26 -12.47
N GLU A 83 4.37 7.33 -12.35
CA GLU A 83 5.51 7.59 -13.20
C GLU A 83 6.79 6.85 -12.77
N ASN A 84 7.04 6.79 -11.44
CA ASN A 84 8.28 6.20 -10.91
C ASN A 84 8.06 4.96 -10.06
N GLU A 85 6.81 4.57 -9.81
CA GLU A 85 6.38 3.42 -9.01
C GLU A 85 6.79 3.48 -7.52
N LYS A 86 7.27 4.60 -7.04
CA LYS A 86 7.53 4.80 -5.62
C LYS A 86 6.22 4.87 -4.85
N SER A 87 6.21 4.29 -3.66
CA SER A 87 5.01 4.18 -2.83
C SER A 87 5.24 4.67 -1.42
N VAL A 88 4.14 5.06 -0.78
CA VAL A 88 4.10 5.43 0.64
C VAL A 88 2.75 4.99 1.21
N THR A 89 2.74 4.56 2.46
CA THR A 89 1.52 4.30 3.20
C THR A 89 1.24 5.48 4.12
N VAL A 90 0.05 6.04 4.03
CA VAL A 90 -0.40 7.16 4.84
C VAL A 90 -1.61 6.80 5.68
N THR A 91 -1.80 7.48 6.80
CA THR A 91 -2.98 7.38 7.64
C THR A 91 -3.85 8.62 7.45
N VAL A 92 -5.12 8.42 7.14
CA VAL A 92 -6.08 9.55 7.03
C VAL A 92 -6.40 10.07 8.42
N ASN A 93 -6.14 11.37 8.65
CA ASN A 93 -6.43 12.03 9.93
C ASN A 93 -7.04 13.42 9.78
N ASP A 94 -7.41 13.81 8.56
CA ASP A 94 -7.93 15.15 8.32
C ASP A 94 -8.97 15.16 7.19
N ARG A 95 -9.76 16.22 7.17
CA ARG A 95 -10.73 16.55 6.12
C ARG A 95 -10.28 17.81 5.42
N GLY A 96 -10.44 17.86 4.13
CA GLY A 96 -10.12 19.04 3.34
C GLY A 96 -11.14 19.27 2.24
N PRO A 97 -11.25 20.48 1.71
CA PRO A 97 -12.06 20.79 0.54
C PRO A 97 -11.35 20.26 -0.71
N LEU A 98 -11.25 18.94 -0.82
CA LEU A 98 -10.53 18.29 -1.91
C LEU A 98 -11.39 18.31 -3.17
N LYS A 99 -10.76 18.64 -4.28
CA LYS A 99 -11.41 18.54 -5.59
C LYS A 99 -11.54 17.08 -5.97
N SER A 100 -12.61 16.72 -6.71
CA SER A 100 -12.84 15.37 -7.18
C SER A 100 -11.66 14.78 -7.97
N SER A 101 -10.90 15.63 -8.65
CA SER A 101 -9.69 15.24 -9.41
C SER A 101 -8.44 15.08 -8.54
N ARG A 102 -8.50 15.43 -7.26
CA ARG A 102 -7.37 15.38 -6.32
C ARG A 102 -7.88 14.91 -4.96
N ALA A 103 -7.84 13.60 -4.75
CA ALA A 103 -8.50 12.99 -3.60
C ALA A 103 -7.76 13.14 -2.27
N PHE A 104 -6.45 13.39 -2.28
CA PHE A 104 -5.63 13.44 -1.09
C PHE A 104 -4.70 14.65 -1.10
N ASP A 105 -4.54 15.28 0.07
CA ASP A 105 -3.40 16.11 0.39
C ASP A 105 -2.52 15.33 1.37
N LEU A 106 -1.28 15.06 0.96
CA LEU A 106 -0.32 14.31 1.76
C LEU A 106 0.45 15.25 2.68
N SER A 107 0.94 14.74 3.81
CA SER A 107 2.00 15.41 4.52
C SER A 107 3.21 15.62 3.61
N GLN A 108 4.01 16.64 3.86
CA GLN A 108 5.20 16.86 3.02
C GLN A 108 6.18 15.70 3.07
N GLY A 109 6.35 15.07 4.23
CA GLY A 109 7.20 13.90 4.38
C GLY A 109 6.71 12.71 3.56
N ALA A 110 5.40 12.47 3.52
CA ALA A 110 4.82 11.42 2.68
C ALA A 110 4.99 11.74 1.18
N PHE A 111 4.74 12.96 0.78
CA PHE A 111 4.91 13.37 -0.62
C PHE A 111 6.36 13.20 -1.09
N LYS A 112 7.34 13.55 -0.25
CA LYS A 112 8.76 13.39 -0.56
C LYS A 112 9.18 11.92 -0.76
N LYS A 113 8.42 10.97 -0.22
CA LYS A 113 8.69 9.54 -0.45
C LYS A 113 8.40 9.11 -1.89
N ILE A 114 7.53 9.81 -2.58
CA ILE A 114 7.06 9.42 -3.93
C ILE A 114 7.37 10.45 -5.02
N ALA A 115 7.73 11.69 -4.66
CA ALA A 115 7.94 12.79 -5.60
C ALA A 115 8.81 13.88 -4.98
N ARG A 116 9.13 14.89 -5.79
CA ARG A 116 9.77 16.11 -5.29
C ARG A 116 8.71 17.18 -5.01
N LEU A 117 8.92 18.00 -3.98
CA LEU A 117 7.98 19.05 -3.62
C LEU A 117 7.76 20.06 -4.75
N ASP A 118 8.77 20.31 -5.58
CA ASP A 118 8.68 21.26 -6.70
C ASP A 118 7.70 20.81 -7.80
N GLN A 119 7.33 19.54 -7.83
CA GLN A 119 6.30 19.04 -8.75
C GLN A 119 4.88 19.47 -8.37
N GLY A 120 4.62 19.77 -7.10
CA GLY A 120 3.36 20.30 -6.59
C GLY A 120 2.22 19.30 -6.56
N VAL A 121 1.82 18.78 -7.71
CA VAL A 121 0.76 17.78 -7.88
C VAL A 121 1.28 16.65 -8.74
N VAL A 122 1.03 15.41 -8.34
CA VAL A 122 1.44 14.22 -9.10
C VAL A 122 0.29 13.23 -9.26
N LYS A 123 0.32 12.49 -10.34
CA LYS A 123 -0.63 11.40 -10.60
C LYS A 123 -0.24 10.16 -9.82
N VAL A 124 -1.20 9.58 -9.13
CA VAL A 124 -1.02 8.38 -8.33
C VAL A 124 -2.13 7.38 -8.58
N LYS A 125 -1.86 6.14 -8.21
CA LYS A 125 -2.89 5.14 -7.92
C LYS A 125 -2.85 4.84 -6.42
N TYR A 126 -3.99 4.53 -5.85
CA TYR A 126 -4.09 4.25 -4.42
C TYR A 126 -5.02 3.07 -4.16
N ARG A 127 -4.81 2.42 -3.04
CA ARG A 127 -5.73 1.41 -2.50
C ARG A 127 -5.82 1.52 -0.98
N ILE A 128 -6.98 1.21 -0.46
CA ILE A 128 -7.22 1.17 0.98
C ILE A 128 -6.70 -0.16 1.51
N LEU A 129 -5.89 -0.10 2.55
CA LEU A 129 -5.36 -1.28 3.23
C LEU A 129 -6.35 -1.73 4.32
N LYS A 130 -6.54 -3.03 4.41
CA LYS A 130 -7.38 -3.63 5.45
C LYS A 130 -6.54 -4.26 6.55
#